data_b835fc92a2343a41d2fe57e42567a398
#
_entry.id   b835fc92a2343a41d2fe57e42567a398
#
_cell.length_a   1.000
_cell.length_b   1.000
_cell.length_c   1.000
_cell.angle_alpha   90.00
_cell.angle_beta   90.00
_cell.angle_gamma   90.00
#
_symmetry.space_group_name_H-M   'P 1'
#
loop_
_entity.id
_entity.type
_entity.pdbx_description
1 polymer ?
#
loop_
_entity_poly.entity_id
_entity_poly.type
_entity_poly.pdbx_seq_one_letter_code
_entity_poly.pdbx_strand_id
1 'polypeptide(L)'
;MPGLYVQLVELRNRLERHYREVQDFEFTIERGTLFCLQTRNGKMNAAARVRTAVEMHEEGLLSREEAITRVDPAHLEQMLFPRLDPQHKSQPLATGLPASPGAASGHAVFDADRAETLGKQGTKVILVREETKPEDIHGFFAAQGILTSRGGKTSHAAVVARGMGKPCVAGAAGIHVDVAMRVAFVGDQVIKEGDVVTIDGSTGRVFRGEVPTVEADFSAALVKLLGWADQHARLGVRANAD
;
A
#
# COMPACT_ATOMS: atom_id res chain seq x y z
N MET A 1 14.44 3.61 39.89
CA MET A 1 15.52 2.73 39.42
C MET A 1 16.32 3.39 38.26
N PRO A 2 16.98 4.52 38.45
CA PRO A 2 17.69 5.24 37.37
C PRO A 2 18.83 4.40 36.75
N GLY A 3 19.57 3.64 37.55
CA GLY A 3 20.72 2.88 37.07
C GLY A 3 20.36 1.74 36.10
N LEU A 4 19.19 1.12 36.22
CA LEU A 4 18.74 0.08 35.28
C LEU A 4 18.36 0.67 33.92
N TYR A 5 17.79 1.87 33.88
CA TYR A 5 17.52 2.57 32.64
C TYR A 5 18.81 2.89 31.86
N VAL A 6 19.85 3.31 32.56
CA VAL A 6 21.17 3.54 31.95
C VAL A 6 21.72 2.25 31.34
N GLN A 7 21.68 1.12 32.07
CA GLN A 7 22.10 -0.18 31.55
C GLN A 7 21.29 -0.60 30.30
N LEU A 8 19.97 -0.34 30.29
CA LEU A 8 19.12 -0.64 29.15
C LEU A 8 19.51 0.20 27.91
N VAL A 9 19.74 1.50 28.09
CA VAL A 9 20.19 2.38 27.00
C VAL A 9 21.59 1.98 26.49
N GLU A 10 22.51 1.63 27.38
CA GLU A 10 23.84 1.16 27.00
C GLU A 10 23.77 -0.15 26.22
N LEU A 11 22.92 -1.11 26.65
CA LEU A 11 22.67 -2.36 25.94
C LEU A 11 22.13 -2.10 24.53
N ARG A 12 21.08 -1.26 24.41
CA ARG A 12 20.54 -0.85 23.11
C ARG A 12 21.62 -0.30 22.21
N ASN A 13 22.38 0.67 22.65
CA ASN A 13 23.42 1.34 21.87
C ASN A 13 24.51 0.36 21.43
N ARG A 14 24.88 -0.61 22.30
CA ARG A 14 25.84 -1.66 21.97
C ARG A 14 25.32 -2.58 20.89
N LEU A 15 24.07 -3.03 21.01
CA LEU A 15 23.44 -3.92 20.03
C LEU A 15 23.30 -3.24 18.66
N GLU A 16 22.79 -2.01 18.61
CA GLU A 16 22.64 -1.24 17.37
C GLU A 16 23.98 -1.00 16.67
N ARG A 17 25.02 -0.64 17.41
CA ARG A 17 26.37 -0.46 16.85
C ARG A 17 26.99 -1.76 16.34
N HIS A 18 26.78 -2.87 17.06
CA HIS A 18 27.33 -4.16 16.71
C HIS A 18 26.68 -4.75 15.47
N TYR A 19 25.35 -4.76 15.42
CA TYR A 19 24.59 -5.31 14.31
C TYR A 19 24.38 -4.31 13.18
N ARG A 20 24.58 -3.02 13.44
CA ARG A 20 24.29 -1.91 12.52
C ARG A 20 22.85 -1.97 11.99
N GLU A 21 21.92 -2.37 12.85
CA GLU A 21 20.51 -2.56 12.58
C GLU A 21 19.71 -2.40 13.87
N VAL A 22 18.44 -1.95 13.76
CA VAL A 22 17.51 -1.92 14.89
C VAL A 22 17.33 -3.32 15.44
N GLN A 23 17.48 -3.44 16.75
CA GLN A 23 17.38 -4.71 17.44
C GLN A 23 16.12 -4.77 18.32
N ASP A 24 15.38 -5.85 18.18
CA ASP A 24 14.34 -6.28 19.10
C ASP A 24 15.01 -7.26 20.08
N PHE A 25 15.01 -6.94 21.38
CA PHE A 25 15.69 -7.77 22.36
C PHE A 25 14.83 -8.01 23.61
N GLU A 26 15.01 -9.18 24.17
CA GLU A 26 14.39 -9.61 25.40
C GLU A 26 15.39 -9.51 26.55
N PHE A 27 14.94 -9.06 27.70
CA PHE A 27 15.79 -8.91 28.88
C PHE A 27 15.03 -9.29 30.16
N THR A 28 15.80 -9.61 31.21
CA THR A 28 15.30 -9.76 32.56
C THR A 28 16.15 -8.95 33.53
N ILE A 29 15.63 -8.73 34.72
CA ILE A 29 16.33 -8.04 35.79
C ILE A 29 16.31 -8.94 37.03
N GLU A 30 17.49 -9.28 37.52
CA GLU A 30 17.65 -10.04 38.74
C GLU A 30 18.64 -9.32 39.67
N ARG A 31 18.21 -9.07 40.91
CA ARG A 31 19.01 -8.42 41.95
C ARG A 31 19.65 -7.10 41.51
N GLY A 32 18.93 -6.31 40.72
CA GLY A 32 19.42 -5.01 40.23
C GLY A 32 20.38 -5.07 39.03
N THR A 33 20.58 -6.26 38.45
CA THR A 33 21.40 -6.47 37.25
C THR A 33 20.50 -6.81 36.07
N LEU A 34 20.74 -6.19 34.91
CA LEU A 34 20.04 -6.45 33.67
C LEU A 34 20.76 -7.54 32.88
N PHE A 35 20.01 -8.53 32.43
CA PHE A 35 20.47 -9.62 31.60
C PHE A 35 19.76 -9.61 30.26
N CYS A 36 20.50 -9.54 29.15
CA CYS A 36 19.96 -9.74 27.80
C CYS A 36 19.80 -11.23 27.55
N LEU A 37 18.58 -11.65 27.21
CA LEU A 37 18.26 -13.07 26.99
C LEU A 37 18.34 -13.43 25.52
N GLN A 38 17.88 -12.54 24.64
CA GLN A 38 17.82 -12.76 23.21
C GLN A 38 17.82 -11.42 22.48
N THR A 39 18.38 -11.41 21.27
CA THR A 39 18.27 -10.29 20.33
C THR A 39 18.02 -10.81 18.92
N ARG A 40 17.31 -10.01 18.12
CA ARG A 40 17.00 -10.25 16.71
C ARG A 40 16.83 -8.93 15.96
N ASN A 41 16.96 -8.94 14.65
CA ASN A 41 16.68 -7.77 13.85
C ASN A 41 15.20 -7.37 13.98
N GLY A 42 14.95 -6.09 14.21
CA GLY A 42 13.60 -5.54 14.34
C GLY A 42 12.76 -5.75 13.09
N LYS A 43 11.54 -6.26 13.25
CA LYS A 43 10.57 -6.31 12.15
C LYS A 43 9.96 -4.93 11.99
N MET A 44 10.07 -4.37 10.79
CA MET A 44 9.61 -3.02 10.48
C MET A 44 8.69 -3.02 9.26
N ASN A 45 7.65 -2.18 9.29
CA ASN A 45 6.90 -1.83 8.10
C ASN A 45 7.72 -0.87 7.21
N ALA A 46 7.24 -0.57 6.00
CA ALA A 46 7.93 0.27 5.04
C ALA A 46 8.29 1.66 5.60
N ALA A 47 7.35 2.34 6.26
CA ALA A 47 7.56 3.68 6.83
C ALA A 47 8.62 3.68 7.94
N ALA A 48 8.57 2.68 8.84
CA ALA A 48 9.58 2.52 9.88
C ALA A 48 10.96 2.21 9.29
N ARG A 49 11.04 1.37 8.24
CA ARG A 49 12.29 1.04 7.56
C ARG A 49 12.94 2.28 6.93
N VAL A 50 12.17 3.09 6.22
CA VAL A 50 12.65 4.35 5.62
C VAL A 50 13.16 5.31 6.70
N ARG A 51 12.36 5.54 7.73
CA ARG A 51 12.72 6.44 8.83
C ARG A 51 13.99 5.97 9.52
N THR A 52 14.07 4.70 9.87
CA THR A 52 15.24 4.12 10.54
C THR A 52 16.49 4.21 9.68
N ALA A 53 16.42 3.93 8.37
CA ALA A 53 17.57 4.04 7.48
C ALA A 53 18.13 5.46 7.46
N VAL A 54 17.26 6.48 7.45
CA VAL A 54 17.68 7.89 7.50
C VAL A 54 18.27 8.25 8.86
N GLU A 55 17.60 7.92 9.96
CA GLU A 55 18.06 8.22 11.32
C GLU A 55 19.42 7.55 11.62
N MET A 56 19.60 6.28 11.26
CA MET A 56 20.88 5.58 11.47
C MET A 56 22.02 6.18 10.64
N HIS A 57 21.75 6.75 9.47
CA HIS A 57 22.75 7.52 8.75
C HIS A 57 23.09 8.82 9.50
N GLU A 58 22.09 9.56 9.97
CA GLU A 58 22.27 10.81 10.73
C GLU A 58 23.04 10.59 12.04
N GLU A 59 22.86 9.43 12.66
CA GLU A 59 23.62 8.98 13.85
C GLU A 59 25.03 8.45 13.52
N GLY A 60 25.41 8.42 12.24
CA GLY A 60 26.73 7.95 11.79
C GLY A 60 26.93 6.43 11.83
N LEU A 61 25.84 5.66 11.95
CA LEU A 61 25.89 4.19 11.95
C LEU A 61 25.94 3.61 10.54
N LEU A 62 25.39 4.31 9.55
CA LEU A 62 25.33 3.88 8.15
C LEU A 62 25.88 4.96 7.21
N SER A 63 26.47 4.56 6.09
CA SER A 63 26.69 5.46 4.96
C SER A 63 25.36 5.75 4.24
N ARG A 64 25.33 6.72 3.32
CA ARG A 64 24.12 6.97 2.51
C ARG A 64 23.77 5.79 1.61
N GLU A 65 24.79 5.18 1.00
CA GLU A 65 24.63 4.01 0.14
C GLU A 65 24.05 2.83 0.92
N GLU A 66 24.55 2.61 2.13
CA GLU A 66 24.02 1.57 3.01
C GLU A 66 22.58 1.85 3.42
N ALA A 67 22.23 3.11 3.74
CA ALA A 67 20.86 3.50 4.07
C ALA A 67 19.91 3.26 2.90
N ILE A 68 20.29 3.62 1.67
CA ILE A 68 19.50 3.38 0.46
C ILE A 68 19.27 1.88 0.25
N THR A 69 20.34 1.06 0.34
CA THR A 69 20.25 -0.38 0.07
C THR A 69 19.45 -1.15 1.13
N ARG A 70 19.19 -0.56 2.29
CA ARG A 70 18.36 -1.17 3.33
C ARG A 70 16.87 -1.08 3.07
N VAL A 71 16.45 -0.27 2.12
CA VAL A 71 15.04 -0.08 1.79
C VAL A 71 14.73 -0.76 0.47
N ASP A 72 13.85 -1.76 0.52
CA ASP A 72 13.38 -2.46 -0.67
C ASP A 72 12.49 -1.53 -1.52
N PRO A 73 12.78 -1.33 -2.82
CA PRO A 73 11.94 -0.54 -3.71
C PRO A 73 10.46 -0.95 -3.71
N ALA A 74 10.17 -2.25 -3.58
CA ALA A 74 8.78 -2.74 -3.51
C ALA A 74 8.02 -2.22 -2.28
N HIS A 75 8.72 -1.96 -1.17
CA HIS A 75 8.13 -1.33 0.00
C HIS A 75 7.90 0.16 -0.19
N LEU A 76 8.75 0.85 -0.97
CA LEU A 76 8.54 2.25 -1.31
C LEU A 76 7.29 2.45 -2.15
N GLU A 77 7.06 1.60 -3.14
CA GLU A 77 5.86 1.65 -3.97
C GLU A 77 4.59 1.64 -3.12
N GLN A 78 4.54 0.82 -2.06
CA GLN A 78 3.39 0.79 -1.14
C GLN A 78 3.16 2.09 -0.37
N MET A 79 4.20 2.91 -0.18
CA MET A 79 4.09 4.19 0.52
C MET A 79 3.61 5.33 -0.39
N LEU A 80 3.71 5.17 -1.70
CA LEU A 80 3.36 6.19 -2.69
C LEU A 80 1.86 6.25 -2.99
N PHE A 81 1.09 5.27 -2.51
CA PHE A 81 -0.36 5.18 -2.78
C PHE A 81 -1.17 5.19 -1.49
N PRO A 82 -2.41 5.71 -1.53
CA PRO A 82 -3.34 5.57 -0.42
C PRO A 82 -3.52 4.10 -0.03
N ARG A 83 -3.59 3.81 1.24
CA ARG A 83 -3.74 2.44 1.77
C ARG A 83 -4.89 2.39 2.79
N LEU A 84 -5.43 1.21 3.01
CA LEU A 84 -6.42 1.04 4.09
C LEU A 84 -5.78 1.32 5.44
N ASP A 85 -6.55 1.95 6.34
CA ASP A 85 -6.12 2.12 7.73
C ASP A 85 -5.85 0.74 8.35
N PRO A 86 -4.63 0.47 8.85
CA PRO A 86 -4.29 -0.81 9.48
C PRO A 86 -5.16 -1.15 10.70
N GLN A 87 -5.81 -0.15 11.30
CA GLN A 87 -6.67 -0.35 12.47
C GLN A 87 -8.11 -0.73 12.10
N HIS A 88 -8.49 -0.69 10.80
CA HIS A 88 -9.83 -1.10 10.40
C HIS A 88 -10.03 -2.60 10.66
N LYS A 89 -11.28 -2.95 11.05
CA LYS A 89 -11.67 -4.32 11.39
C LYS A 89 -12.65 -4.95 10.37
N SER A 90 -12.85 -4.27 9.23
CA SER A 90 -13.77 -4.74 8.21
C SER A 90 -13.30 -6.06 7.60
N GLN A 91 -14.22 -7.01 7.44
CA GLN A 91 -13.95 -8.26 6.75
C GLN A 91 -14.07 -8.04 5.23
N PRO A 92 -13.17 -8.60 4.42
CA PRO A 92 -13.28 -8.51 2.99
C PRO A 92 -14.50 -9.28 2.49
N LEU A 93 -15.25 -8.66 1.58
CA LEU A 93 -16.39 -9.26 0.89
C LEU A 93 -15.92 -10.28 -0.17
N ALA A 94 -14.84 -9.94 -0.87
CA ALA A 94 -14.22 -10.79 -1.89
C ALA A 94 -12.72 -10.52 -1.97
N THR A 95 -12.01 -11.41 -2.67
CA THR A 95 -10.58 -11.26 -2.94
C THR A 95 -10.31 -11.57 -4.40
N GLY A 96 -9.51 -10.74 -5.04
CA GLY A 96 -8.97 -10.93 -6.37
C GLY A 96 -7.45 -10.79 -6.39
N LEU A 97 -6.90 -10.54 -7.56
CA LEU A 97 -5.47 -10.31 -7.74
C LEU A 97 -5.11 -8.84 -7.50
N PRO A 98 -4.03 -8.55 -6.76
CA PRO A 98 -3.48 -7.21 -6.64
C PRO A 98 -2.88 -6.79 -7.98
N ALA A 99 -3.62 -5.95 -8.73
CA ALA A 99 -3.29 -5.62 -10.12
C ALA A 99 -2.65 -4.23 -10.27
N SER A 100 -3.08 -3.26 -9.47
CA SER A 100 -2.46 -1.94 -9.37
C SER A 100 -2.59 -1.44 -7.94
N PRO A 101 -1.49 -0.93 -7.34
CA PRO A 101 -1.46 -0.60 -5.91
C PRO A 101 -2.38 0.56 -5.53
N GLY A 102 -2.68 0.65 -4.23
CA GLY A 102 -3.51 1.68 -3.64
C GLY A 102 -4.86 1.17 -3.16
N ALA A 103 -5.54 2.00 -2.35
CA ALA A 103 -6.89 1.76 -1.88
C ALA A 103 -7.81 2.90 -2.31
N ALA A 104 -9.03 2.57 -2.71
CA ALA A 104 -10.03 3.55 -3.10
C ALA A 104 -11.44 3.11 -2.69
N SER A 105 -12.25 4.09 -2.27
CA SER A 105 -13.67 3.91 -1.98
C SER A 105 -14.51 4.73 -2.95
N GLY A 106 -15.66 4.21 -3.33
CA GLY A 106 -16.60 4.91 -4.21
C GLY A 106 -17.87 4.11 -4.48
N HIS A 107 -18.80 4.73 -5.18
CA HIS A 107 -20.02 4.09 -5.60
C HIS A 107 -19.75 3.09 -6.73
N ALA A 108 -20.24 1.86 -6.59
CA ALA A 108 -20.13 0.84 -7.63
C ALA A 108 -20.89 1.29 -8.87
N VAL A 109 -20.24 1.27 -10.02
CA VAL A 109 -20.82 1.59 -11.34
C VAL A 109 -20.41 0.53 -12.33
N PHE A 110 -21.37 0.01 -13.09
CA PHE A 110 -21.16 -1.16 -13.95
C PHE A 110 -21.00 -0.81 -15.44
N ASP A 111 -21.00 0.47 -15.76
CA ASP A 111 -20.91 1.00 -17.11
C ASP A 111 -19.92 2.16 -17.19
N ALA A 112 -19.07 2.19 -18.24
CA ALA A 112 -17.98 3.17 -18.37
C ALA A 112 -18.49 4.59 -18.66
N ASP A 113 -19.52 4.75 -19.52
CA ASP A 113 -20.11 6.06 -19.83
C ASP A 113 -20.75 6.68 -18.57
N ARG A 114 -21.37 5.81 -17.78
CA ARG A 114 -22.00 6.22 -16.53
C ARG A 114 -20.95 6.58 -15.46
N ALA A 115 -19.86 5.82 -15.39
CA ALA A 115 -18.74 6.15 -14.52
C ALA A 115 -18.13 7.52 -14.87
N GLU A 116 -17.98 7.81 -16.17
CA GLU A 116 -17.54 9.12 -16.65
C GLU A 116 -18.51 10.23 -16.27
N THR A 117 -19.80 10.02 -16.49
CA THR A 117 -20.83 11.02 -16.18
C THR A 117 -20.85 11.37 -14.69
N LEU A 118 -20.87 10.36 -13.82
CA LEU A 118 -20.88 10.56 -12.37
C LEU A 118 -19.55 11.15 -11.86
N GLY A 119 -18.44 10.69 -12.40
CA GLY A 119 -17.11 11.22 -12.04
C GLY A 119 -16.94 12.68 -12.41
N LYS A 120 -17.42 13.13 -13.57
CA LYS A 120 -17.47 14.55 -13.98
C LYS A 120 -18.35 15.40 -13.06
N GLN A 121 -19.35 14.80 -12.40
CA GLN A 121 -20.18 15.45 -11.38
C GLN A 121 -19.54 15.48 -9.98
N GLY A 122 -18.31 14.97 -9.85
CA GLY A 122 -17.58 14.90 -8.57
C GLY A 122 -17.91 13.70 -7.69
N THR A 123 -18.73 12.76 -8.19
CA THR A 123 -19.03 11.52 -7.46
C THR A 123 -17.83 10.56 -7.53
N LYS A 124 -17.36 10.09 -6.38
CA LYS A 124 -16.34 9.03 -6.33
C LYS A 124 -16.95 7.72 -6.77
N VAL A 125 -16.43 7.12 -7.83
CA VAL A 125 -16.96 5.87 -8.39
C VAL A 125 -15.89 4.78 -8.45
N ILE A 126 -16.29 3.53 -8.26
CA ILE A 126 -15.50 2.34 -8.56
C ILE A 126 -16.13 1.68 -9.79
N LEU A 127 -15.36 1.58 -10.87
CA LEU A 127 -15.82 0.89 -12.10
C LEU A 127 -15.73 -0.62 -11.88
N VAL A 128 -16.90 -1.29 -11.93
CA VAL A 128 -17.03 -2.74 -11.72
C VAL A 128 -17.43 -3.40 -13.04
N ARG A 129 -16.59 -4.30 -13.53
CA ARG A 129 -16.81 -5.00 -14.81
C ARG A 129 -16.55 -6.50 -14.68
N GLU A 130 -17.09 -7.29 -15.57
CA GLU A 130 -16.62 -8.67 -15.74
C GLU A 130 -15.20 -8.67 -16.31
N GLU A 131 -15.00 -8.01 -17.43
CA GLU A 131 -13.74 -7.65 -18.06
C GLU A 131 -13.85 -6.25 -18.64
N THR A 132 -12.74 -5.55 -18.77
CA THR A 132 -12.70 -4.25 -19.44
C THR A 132 -12.20 -4.37 -20.87
N LYS A 133 -12.71 -3.49 -21.71
CA LYS A 133 -12.34 -3.36 -23.11
C LYS A 133 -11.64 -2.02 -23.36
N PRO A 134 -10.90 -1.87 -24.48
CA PRO A 134 -10.28 -0.58 -24.82
C PRO A 134 -11.25 0.61 -24.85
N GLU A 135 -12.49 0.36 -25.23
CA GLU A 135 -13.56 1.37 -25.27
C GLU A 135 -13.97 1.90 -23.89
N ASP A 136 -13.69 1.14 -22.82
CA ASP A 136 -14.03 1.54 -21.44
C ASP A 136 -13.06 2.59 -20.84
N ILE A 137 -12.04 3.03 -21.57
CA ILE A 137 -10.92 3.85 -21.06
C ILE A 137 -11.38 5.18 -20.43
N HIS A 138 -12.42 5.80 -20.98
CA HIS A 138 -13.00 7.05 -20.43
C HIS A 138 -13.58 6.84 -19.03
N GLY A 139 -14.14 5.66 -18.76
CA GLY A 139 -14.61 5.28 -17.42
C GLY A 139 -13.45 5.11 -16.43
N PHE A 140 -12.29 4.63 -16.89
CA PHE A 140 -11.10 4.54 -16.04
C PHE A 140 -10.61 5.92 -15.58
N PHE A 141 -10.60 6.91 -16.47
CA PHE A 141 -10.19 8.28 -16.10
C PHE A 141 -11.06 8.86 -14.99
N ALA A 142 -12.35 8.60 -15.04
CA ALA A 142 -13.31 9.14 -14.08
C ALA A 142 -13.35 8.35 -12.75
N ALA A 143 -13.09 7.03 -12.79
CA ALA A 143 -13.17 6.18 -11.62
C ALA A 143 -12.01 6.42 -10.63
N GLN A 144 -12.27 6.23 -9.33
CA GLN A 144 -11.25 6.22 -8.28
C GLN A 144 -10.47 4.89 -8.26
N GLY A 145 -11.06 3.83 -8.79
CA GLY A 145 -10.44 2.52 -8.89
C GLY A 145 -11.26 1.55 -9.73
N ILE A 146 -10.66 0.42 -10.08
CA ILE A 146 -11.21 -0.56 -11.00
C ILE A 146 -11.29 -1.93 -10.34
N LEU A 147 -12.44 -2.59 -10.49
CA LEU A 147 -12.69 -3.94 -10.01
C LEU A 147 -13.16 -4.80 -11.16
N THR A 148 -12.47 -5.92 -11.44
CA THR A 148 -12.94 -6.89 -12.41
C THR A 148 -13.09 -8.29 -11.82
N SER A 149 -14.14 -9.00 -12.22
CA SER A 149 -14.35 -10.39 -11.80
C SER A 149 -13.49 -11.37 -12.58
N ARG A 150 -13.06 -11.03 -13.79
CA ARG A 150 -12.16 -11.80 -14.65
C ARG A 150 -10.89 -11.01 -14.96
N GLY A 151 -9.88 -11.71 -15.46
CA GLY A 151 -8.61 -11.14 -15.88
C GLY A 151 -7.48 -11.39 -14.88
N GLY A 152 -6.26 -11.18 -15.33
CA GLY A 152 -5.02 -11.37 -14.57
C GLY A 152 -4.27 -10.06 -14.36
N LYS A 153 -3.07 -10.13 -13.76
CA LYS A 153 -2.17 -8.98 -13.57
C LYS A 153 -1.68 -8.34 -14.89
N THR A 154 -1.85 -9.03 -16.01
CA THR A 154 -1.53 -8.58 -17.36
C THR A 154 -2.78 -8.29 -18.20
N SER A 155 -3.97 -8.33 -17.62
CA SER A 155 -5.21 -7.95 -18.31
C SER A 155 -5.23 -6.48 -18.69
N HIS A 156 -6.10 -6.11 -19.62
CA HIS A 156 -6.29 -4.71 -20.03
C HIS A 156 -6.57 -3.81 -18.82
N ALA A 157 -7.48 -4.22 -17.91
CA ALA A 157 -7.78 -3.49 -16.69
C ALA A 157 -6.53 -3.22 -15.85
N ALA A 158 -5.71 -4.24 -15.62
CA ALA A 158 -4.52 -4.15 -14.80
C ALA A 158 -3.46 -3.22 -15.40
N VAL A 159 -3.22 -3.33 -16.71
CA VAL A 159 -2.21 -2.53 -17.41
C VAL A 159 -2.61 -1.05 -17.45
N VAL A 160 -3.85 -0.78 -17.84
CA VAL A 160 -4.38 0.60 -17.95
C VAL A 160 -4.45 1.27 -16.58
N ALA A 161 -5.00 0.59 -15.57
CA ALA A 161 -5.10 1.13 -14.21
C ALA A 161 -3.71 1.48 -13.64
N ARG A 162 -2.71 0.61 -13.87
CA ARG A 162 -1.34 0.86 -13.42
C ARG A 162 -0.72 2.05 -14.14
N GLY A 163 -0.92 2.17 -15.45
CA GLY A 163 -0.46 3.32 -16.23
C GLY A 163 -1.08 4.64 -15.77
N MET A 164 -2.29 4.61 -15.22
CA MET A 164 -3.00 5.78 -14.68
C MET A 164 -2.77 5.98 -13.18
N GLY A 165 -2.00 5.14 -12.50
CA GLY A 165 -1.80 5.20 -11.04
C GLY A 165 -3.07 4.95 -10.24
N LYS A 166 -4.04 4.21 -10.78
CA LYS A 166 -5.33 3.94 -10.10
C LYS A 166 -5.35 2.55 -9.47
N PRO A 167 -5.89 2.42 -8.26
CA PRO A 167 -6.07 1.12 -7.62
C PRO A 167 -6.87 0.15 -8.49
N CYS A 168 -6.40 -1.10 -8.59
CA CYS A 168 -7.10 -2.12 -9.37
C CYS A 168 -7.05 -3.48 -8.67
N VAL A 169 -8.22 -4.08 -8.53
CA VAL A 169 -8.38 -5.50 -8.17
C VAL A 169 -8.91 -6.23 -9.40
N ALA A 170 -8.15 -7.18 -9.93
CA ALA A 170 -8.52 -7.96 -11.11
C ALA A 170 -8.81 -9.41 -10.74
N GLY A 171 -9.65 -10.08 -11.54
CA GLY A 171 -9.89 -11.51 -11.37
C GLY A 171 -10.50 -11.90 -10.03
N ALA A 172 -11.38 -11.08 -9.49
CA ALA A 172 -12.12 -11.40 -8.27
C ALA A 172 -13.23 -12.43 -8.59
N ALA A 173 -12.84 -13.68 -8.80
CA ALA A 173 -13.72 -14.75 -9.30
C ALA A 173 -14.92 -15.05 -8.40
N GLY A 174 -14.88 -14.66 -7.12
CA GLY A 174 -16.02 -14.73 -6.21
C GLY A 174 -17.12 -13.69 -6.51
N ILE A 175 -16.89 -12.76 -7.44
CA ILE A 175 -17.84 -11.72 -7.84
C ILE A 175 -18.41 -12.09 -9.21
N HIS A 176 -19.73 -12.19 -9.29
CA HIS A 176 -20.43 -12.39 -10.57
C HIS A 176 -21.12 -11.07 -10.96
N VAL A 177 -20.68 -10.45 -12.05
CA VAL A 177 -21.16 -9.15 -12.52
C VAL A 177 -22.27 -9.35 -13.56
N ASP A 178 -23.44 -8.77 -13.31
CA ASP A 178 -24.53 -8.64 -14.30
C ASP A 178 -24.64 -7.16 -14.69
N VAL A 179 -24.09 -6.84 -15.85
CA VAL A 179 -24.06 -5.47 -16.38
C VAL A 179 -25.48 -4.98 -16.75
N ALA A 180 -26.34 -5.89 -17.26
CA ALA A 180 -27.69 -5.54 -17.67
C ALA A 180 -28.57 -5.17 -16.48
N MET A 181 -28.45 -5.91 -15.39
CA MET A 181 -29.15 -5.63 -14.13
C MET A 181 -28.44 -4.58 -13.27
N ARG A 182 -27.21 -4.21 -13.63
CA ARG A 182 -26.35 -3.29 -12.86
C ARG A 182 -26.14 -3.73 -11.42
N VAL A 183 -25.79 -4.99 -11.25
CA VAL A 183 -25.52 -5.60 -9.95
C VAL A 183 -24.30 -6.52 -10.02
N ALA A 184 -23.73 -6.78 -8.86
CA ALA A 184 -22.75 -7.85 -8.69
C ALA A 184 -23.15 -8.74 -7.52
N PHE A 185 -23.06 -10.04 -7.72
CA PHE A 185 -23.37 -11.06 -6.70
C PHE A 185 -22.07 -11.58 -6.10
N VAL A 186 -22.04 -11.70 -4.76
CA VAL A 186 -20.91 -12.26 -4.01
C VAL A 186 -21.49 -13.23 -2.98
N GLY A 187 -21.52 -14.52 -3.32
CA GLY A 187 -22.29 -15.49 -2.53
C GLY A 187 -23.75 -15.07 -2.43
N ASP A 188 -24.27 -14.92 -1.21
CA ASP A 188 -25.65 -14.49 -0.95
C ASP A 188 -25.80 -12.95 -0.89
N GLN A 189 -24.73 -12.21 -1.07
CA GLN A 189 -24.75 -10.75 -1.03
C GLN A 189 -24.85 -10.14 -2.43
N VAL A 190 -25.52 -9.00 -2.53
CA VAL A 190 -25.68 -8.25 -3.77
C VAL A 190 -25.14 -6.84 -3.59
N ILE A 191 -24.28 -6.43 -4.50
CA ILE A 191 -23.84 -5.04 -4.67
C ILE A 191 -24.67 -4.46 -5.82
N LYS A 192 -25.43 -3.42 -5.53
CA LYS A 192 -26.20 -2.68 -6.53
C LYS A 192 -25.44 -1.46 -7.01
N GLU A 193 -25.80 -0.95 -8.18
CA GLU A 193 -25.29 0.35 -8.63
C GLU A 193 -25.57 1.43 -7.61
N GLY A 194 -24.55 2.20 -7.27
CA GLY A 194 -24.61 3.24 -6.22
C GLY A 194 -24.25 2.76 -4.81
N ASP A 195 -24.19 1.45 -4.56
CA ASP A 195 -23.65 0.96 -3.28
C ASP A 195 -22.18 1.36 -3.14
N VAL A 196 -21.76 1.77 -1.94
CA VAL A 196 -20.37 2.09 -1.69
C VAL A 196 -19.57 0.80 -1.55
N VAL A 197 -18.45 0.75 -2.24
CA VAL A 197 -17.44 -0.33 -2.16
C VAL A 197 -16.06 0.26 -1.98
N THR A 198 -15.21 -0.46 -1.28
CA THR A 198 -13.79 -0.13 -1.13
C THR A 198 -12.96 -1.26 -1.73
N ILE A 199 -11.96 -0.91 -2.53
CA ILE A 199 -11.00 -1.85 -3.08
C ILE A 199 -9.60 -1.54 -2.56
N ASP A 200 -8.83 -2.59 -2.32
CA ASP A 200 -7.41 -2.52 -1.98
C ASP A 200 -6.61 -3.24 -3.07
N GLY A 201 -6.13 -2.47 -4.02
CA GLY A 201 -5.35 -2.96 -5.14
C GLY A 201 -3.96 -3.48 -4.75
N SER A 202 -3.47 -3.14 -3.56
CA SER A 202 -2.20 -3.65 -3.01
C SER A 202 -2.32 -5.08 -2.50
N THR A 203 -3.48 -5.46 -1.95
CA THR A 203 -3.73 -6.81 -1.38
C THR A 203 -4.75 -7.63 -2.16
N GLY A 204 -5.48 -7.02 -3.10
CA GLY A 204 -6.54 -7.67 -3.86
C GLY A 204 -7.86 -7.80 -3.11
N ARG A 205 -8.05 -7.13 -1.98
CA ARG A 205 -9.26 -7.23 -1.16
C ARG A 205 -10.34 -6.24 -1.60
N VAL A 206 -11.59 -6.68 -1.50
CA VAL A 206 -12.79 -5.88 -1.79
C VAL A 206 -13.68 -5.86 -0.56
N PHE A 207 -14.19 -4.70 -0.18
CA PHE A 207 -15.03 -4.50 0.99
C PHE A 207 -16.36 -3.85 0.62
N ARG A 208 -17.39 -4.16 1.37
CA ARG A 208 -18.66 -3.44 1.30
C ARG A 208 -18.61 -2.19 2.17
N GLY A 209 -19.11 -1.08 1.65
CA GLY A 209 -19.05 0.21 2.34
C GLY A 209 -17.70 0.91 2.23
N GLU A 210 -17.62 2.05 2.88
CA GLU A 210 -16.41 2.85 2.95
C GLU A 210 -15.52 2.32 4.08
N VAL A 211 -14.26 2.02 3.73
CA VAL A 211 -13.22 1.68 4.70
C VAL A 211 -12.26 2.85 4.78
N PRO A 212 -11.90 3.31 5.99
CA PRO A 212 -10.95 4.41 6.15
C PRO A 212 -9.64 4.13 5.43
N THR A 213 -9.13 5.15 4.76
CA THR A 213 -7.83 5.11 4.07
C THR A 213 -6.86 6.11 4.70
N VAL A 214 -5.58 5.76 4.66
CA VAL A 214 -4.47 6.65 5.02
C VAL A 214 -3.83 7.09 3.71
N GLU A 215 -3.70 8.40 3.53
CA GLU A 215 -3.05 8.99 2.36
C GLU A 215 -1.59 8.56 2.24
N ALA A 216 -1.05 8.69 1.04
CA ALA A 216 0.37 8.47 0.80
C ALA A 216 1.20 9.37 1.70
N ASP A 217 2.11 8.78 2.46
CA ASP A 217 2.96 9.52 3.41
C ASP A 217 4.31 9.87 2.76
N PHE A 218 4.40 11.07 2.22
CA PHE A 218 5.66 11.67 1.78
C PHE A 218 6.39 12.26 2.98
N SER A 219 6.72 11.44 3.95
CA SER A 219 7.48 11.87 5.13
C SER A 219 8.80 12.54 4.73
N ALA A 220 9.30 13.46 5.56
CA ALA A 220 10.60 14.11 5.34
C ALA A 220 11.73 13.08 5.19
N ALA A 221 11.65 11.95 5.89
CA ALA A 221 12.60 10.84 5.76
C ALA A 221 12.54 10.20 4.36
N LEU A 222 11.35 9.97 3.80
CA LEU A 222 11.20 9.42 2.46
C LEU A 222 11.78 10.37 1.39
N VAL A 223 11.43 11.65 1.45
CA VAL A 223 11.96 12.67 0.53
C VAL A 223 13.49 12.72 0.59
N LYS A 224 14.06 12.66 1.81
CA LYS A 224 15.49 12.68 2.03
C LYS A 224 16.18 11.43 1.44
N LEU A 225 15.62 10.24 1.68
CA LEU A 225 16.13 8.97 1.14
C LEU A 225 16.10 8.96 -0.38
N LEU A 226 15.00 9.40 -1.00
CA LEU A 226 14.88 9.51 -2.46
C LEU A 226 15.89 10.50 -3.04
N GLY A 227 16.10 11.66 -2.41
CA GLY A 227 17.11 12.62 -2.82
C GLY A 227 18.55 12.05 -2.75
N TRP A 228 18.84 11.17 -1.80
CA TRP A 228 20.12 10.44 -1.79
C TRP A 228 20.20 9.41 -2.92
N ALA A 229 19.12 8.68 -3.18
CA ALA A 229 19.06 7.70 -4.26
C ALA A 229 19.32 8.38 -5.63
N ASP A 230 18.71 9.52 -5.88
CA ASP A 230 18.91 10.30 -7.12
C ASP A 230 20.39 10.72 -7.31
N GLN A 231 21.08 11.07 -6.22
CA GLN A 231 22.51 11.43 -6.28
C GLN A 231 23.42 10.23 -6.61
N HIS A 232 22.97 9.00 -6.32
CA HIS A 232 23.72 7.76 -6.58
C HIS A 232 23.26 7.05 -7.86
N ALA A 233 22.15 7.48 -8.46
CA ALA A 233 21.60 6.89 -9.67
C ALA A 233 22.58 7.07 -10.85
N ARG A 234 22.90 5.97 -11.54
CA ARG A 234 23.73 5.97 -12.76
C ARG A 234 22.89 5.97 -14.02
N LEU A 235 21.67 5.48 -13.93
CA LEU A 235 20.74 5.40 -15.04
C LEU A 235 19.71 6.53 -14.96
N GLY A 236 19.47 7.22 -16.07
CA GLY A 236 18.38 8.18 -16.17
C GLY A 236 17.08 7.47 -16.51
N VAL A 237 16.01 7.83 -15.82
CA VAL A 237 14.64 7.40 -16.15
C VAL A 237 14.05 8.42 -17.11
N ARG A 238 13.46 7.95 -18.21
CA ARG A 238 12.71 8.77 -19.18
C ARG A 238 11.29 8.25 -19.25
N ALA A 239 10.34 9.16 -19.23
CA ALA A 239 8.94 8.85 -19.49
C ALA A 239 8.47 9.64 -20.71
N ASN A 240 7.56 9.08 -21.51
CA ASN A 240 6.83 9.85 -22.50
C ASN A 240 5.83 10.71 -21.74
N ALA A 241 5.91 12.01 -21.95
CA ALA A 241 4.91 12.96 -21.48
C ALA A 241 4.28 13.55 -22.75
N ASP A 242 3.00 13.26 -22.96
CA ASP A 242 2.18 13.85 -24.02
C ASP A 242 1.58 15.17 -23.55
#